data_cd61e7aae579104339d67b23eef6daf0
#
_entry.id   cd61e7aae579104339d67b23eef6daf0
#
_cell.length_a   1.000
_cell.length_b   1.000
_cell.length_c   1.000
_cell.angle_alpha   90.00
_cell.angle_beta   90.00
_cell.angle_gamma   90.00
#
_symmetry.space_group_name_H-M   'P 1'
#
loop_
_entity.id
_entity.type
_entity.pdbx_description
1 polymer ?
#
loop_
_entity_poly.entity_id
_entity_poly.type
_entity_poly.pdbx_seq_one_letter_code
_entity_poly.pdbx_strand_id
1 'polypeptide(L)'
;GIFFVSYFKLVAFTFIRVILNTPYRMIYPFITIFANRLGVDPNAISELIARRAMVGAFAAFVVPFIETRGRKFGMLLGLGLFVGGAAVVAISPNFTTLGIALVFGLLGKAFFDPSLSSHIADHVAYEKRGAALAVTEFAWSLAFVVGVPLVGWILSGYTWSTPYLIFGVLGLLAFFYVALTLTDSEKPTHHEDGLFGNLKQILKSPVVLIAFMIGLSITAGNEVINVTFALWLEDSFKLQIAALAGASAFIGLSELGGEGFVALFADRVGKVRAAGIGILANCAAAILLPLIGRTQLGALTGLFLFYITFEFTIVSIIPLMSEVMPSARATILSLAGAAHSVGRVLGALLGPAVYAVGFSFVTGVAVIFNLLGLA
;
A
#
# COMPACT_ATOMS: atom_id res chain seq x y z
N GLY A 1 26.92 13.32 -19.83
CA GLY A 1 27.31 12.13 -19.07
C GLY A 1 26.08 11.44 -18.57
N ILE A 2 25.84 10.19 -18.98
CA ILE A 2 24.72 9.36 -18.53
C ILE A 2 24.98 9.04 -17.05
N PHE A 3 24.24 9.69 -16.15
CA PHE A 3 24.32 9.41 -14.72
C PHE A 3 23.68 8.04 -14.45
N PHE A 4 24.53 7.03 -14.21
CA PHE A 4 24.07 5.74 -13.68
C PHE A 4 23.58 5.93 -12.25
N VAL A 5 22.31 5.66 -11.96
CA VAL A 5 21.92 5.34 -10.59
C VAL A 5 22.67 4.08 -10.20
N SER A 6 23.64 4.21 -9.30
CA SER A 6 24.43 3.07 -8.82
C SER A 6 23.49 2.04 -8.18
N TYR A 7 23.79 0.74 -8.31
CA TYR A 7 23.10 -0.34 -7.60
C TYR A 7 22.97 -0.03 -6.09
N PHE A 8 23.98 0.59 -5.51
CA PHE A 8 23.95 1.03 -4.12
C PHE A 8 22.84 2.05 -3.83
N LYS A 9 22.62 3.01 -4.73
CA LYS A 9 21.51 3.99 -4.56
C LYS A 9 20.15 3.31 -4.69
N LEU A 10 19.97 2.35 -5.62
CA LEU A 10 18.71 1.60 -5.73
C LEU A 10 18.42 0.80 -4.46
N VAL A 11 19.41 0.11 -3.91
CA VAL A 11 19.28 -0.62 -2.64
C VAL A 11 18.94 0.32 -1.50
N ALA A 12 19.60 1.48 -1.41
CA ALA A 12 19.32 2.50 -0.39
C ALA A 12 17.88 3.02 -0.51
N PHE A 13 17.40 3.33 -1.72
CA PHE A 13 16.01 3.75 -1.96
C PHE A 13 14.99 2.66 -1.62
N THR A 14 15.28 1.40 -1.97
CA THR A 14 14.45 0.26 -1.57
C THR A 14 14.35 0.18 -0.05
N PHE A 15 15.48 0.29 0.65
CA PHE A 15 15.51 0.28 2.10
C PHE A 15 14.73 1.44 2.72
N ILE A 16 14.85 2.66 2.18
CA ILE A 16 14.06 3.82 2.59
C ILE A 16 12.56 3.56 2.40
N ARG A 17 12.16 2.95 1.28
CA ARG A 17 10.75 2.56 1.09
C ARG A 17 10.30 1.48 2.07
N VAL A 18 11.15 0.54 2.47
CA VAL A 18 10.83 -0.43 3.54
C VAL A 18 10.58 0.30 4.85
N ILE A 19 11.41 1.30 5.19
CA ILE A 19 11.21 2.16 6.37
C ILE A 19 9.86 2.87 6.34
N LEU A 20 9.45 3.43 5.20
CA LEU A 20 8.16 4.10 5.03
C LEU A 20 6.97 3.13 5.04
N ASN A 21 7.12 1.98 4.40
CA ASN A 21 6.06 0.98 4.25
C ASN A 21 5.78 0.22 5.54
N THR A 22 6.78 -0.04 6.37
CA THR A 22 6.61 -0.87 7.56
C THR A 22 5.63 -0.26 8.57
N PRO A 23 5.74 1.00 9.02
CA PRO A 23 4.75 1.61 9.90
C PRO A 23 3.37 1.77 9.25
N TYR A 24 3.33 1.92 7.93
CA TYR A 24 2.06 1.96 7.20
C TYR A 24 1.33 0.60 7.26
N ARG A 25 2.05 -0.51 7.18
CA ARG A 25 1.52 -1.86 7.08
C ARG A 25 1.36 -2.57 8.43
N MET A 26 2.19 -2.25 9.45
CA MET A 26 2.19 -2.92 10.75
C MET A 26 0.86 -2.78 11.50
N ILE A 27 0.06 -1.76 11.17
CA ILE A 27 -1.21 -1.53 11.86
C ILE A 27 -2.20 -2.69 11.64
N TYR A 28 -2.18 -3.35 10.50
CA TYR A 28 -3.12 -4.41 10.14
C TYR A 28 -2.95 -5.68 10.99
N PRO A 29 -1.76 -6.31 11.06
CA PRO A 29 -1.59 -7.52 11.88
C PRO A 29 -1.63 -7.24 13.38
N PHE A 30 -1.42 -6.00 13.81
CA PHE A 30 -1.35 -5.64 15.21
C PHE A 30 -2.50 -4.75 15.68
N ILE A 31 -3.64 -4.75 14.96
CA ILE A 31 -4.83 -3.95 15.29
C ILE A 31 -5.26 -4.12 16.74
N THR A 32 -5.41 -5.37 17.20
CA THR A 32 -5.81 -5.69 18.58
C THR A 32 -4.77 -5.28 19.59
N ILE A 33 -3.49 -5.40 19.25
CA ILE A 33 -2.39 -5.04 20.13
C ILE A 33 -2.34 -3.52 20.35
N PHE A 34 -2.47 -2.74 19.27
CA PHE A 34 -2.57 -1.29 19.35
C PHE A 34 -3.81 -0.86 20.14
N ALA A 35 -4.98 -1.47 19.85
CA ALA A 35 -6.23 -1.18 20.54
C ALA A 35 -6.12 -1.46 22.04
N ASN A 36 -5.67 -2.66 22.43
CA ASN A 36 -5.52 -3.06 23.82
C ASN A 36 -4.56 -2.15 24.60
N ARG A 37 -3.42 -1.78 23.99
CA ARG A 37 -2.42 -0.93 24.64
C ARG A 37 -2.83 0.54 24.74
N LEU A 38 -3.76 0.98 23.87
CA LEU A 38 -4.35 2.32 23.90
C LEU A 38 -5.65 2.38 24.70
N GLY A 39 -6.18 1.23 25.15
CA GLY A 39 -7.45 1.16 25.88
C GLY A 39 -8.67 1.53 25.03
N VAL A 40 -8.64 1.21 23.74
CA VAL A 40 -9.71 1.47 22.78
C VAL A 40 -10.20 0.18 22.13
N ASP A 41 -11.40 0.24 21.52
CA ASP A 41 -11.92 -0.88 20.74
C ASP A 41 -11.13 -1.05 19.43
N PRO A 42 -10.89 -2.29 18.94
CA PRO A 42 -10.25 -2.52 17.64
C PRO A 42 -10.94 -1.79 16.47
N ASN A 43 -12.26 -1.57 16.52
CA ASN A 43 -12.98 -0.80 15.53
C ASN A 43 -12.49 0.66 15.45
N ALA A 44 -12.08 1.25 16.58
CA ALA A 44 -11.49 2.60 16.58
C ALA A 44 -10.19 2.68 15.79
N ILE A 45 -9.36 1.62 15.82
CA ILE A 45 -8.15 1.54 14.98
C ILE A 45 -8.54 1.42 13.49
N SER A 46 -9.55 0.62 13.16
CA SER A 46 -10.06 0.51 11.77
C SER A 46 -10.61 1.85 11.27
N GLU A 47 -11.26 2.64 12.11
CA GLU A 47 -11.66 4.00 11.76
C GLU A 47 -10.46 4.92 11.49
N LEU A 48 -9.37 4.81 12.24
CA LEU A 48 -8.15 5.57 11.93
C LEU A 48 -7.57 5.15 10.56
N ILE A 49 -7.62 3.86 10.22
CA ILE A 49 -7.23 3.35 8.91
C ILE A 49 -8.13 3.97 7.81
N ALA A 50 -9.44 4.02 8.03
CA ALA A 50 -10.38 4.63 7.10
C ALA A 50 -10.12 6.14 6.92
N ARG A 51 -9.91 6.88 8.03
CA ARG A 51 -9.54 8.31 8.00
C ARG A 51 -8.23 8.55 7.27
N ARG A 52 -7.22 7.73 7.51
CA ARG A 52 -5.97 7.74 6.76
C ARG A 52 -6.22 7.55 5.26
N ALA A 53 -7.01 6.55 4.86
CA ALA A 53 -7.32 6.28 3.47
C ALA A 53 -8.11 7.43 2.81
N MET A 54 -9.01 8.10 3.56
CA MET A 54 -9.70 9.29 3.08
C MET A 54 -8.72 10.42 2.73
N VAL A 55 -7.74 10.68 3.60
CA VAL A 55 -6.66 11.65 3.30
C VAL A 55 -5.88 11.22 2.06
N GLY A 56 -5.66 9.92 1.86
CA GLY A 56 -5.01 9.37 0.66
C GLY A 56 -5.76 9.68 -0.64
N ALA A 57 -7.10 9.66 -0.61
CA ALA A 57 -7.92 10.05 -1.75
C ALA A 57 -7.69 11.52 -2.14
N PHE A 58 -7.56 12.41 -1.17
CA PHE A 58 -7.25 13.84 -1.41
C PHE A 58 -5.78 14.07 -1.78
N ALA A 59 -4.85 13.30 -1.24
CA ALA A 59 -3.43 13.43 -1.53
C ALA A 59 -3.13 13.30 -3.04
N ALA A 60 -3.89 12.47 -3.76
CA ALA A 60 -3.78 12.31 -5.22
C ALA A 60 -3.91 13.64 -5.99
N PHE A 61 -4.65 14.61 -5.46
CA PHE A 61 -4.79 15.95 -6.07
C PHE A 61 -3.64 16.89 -5.71
N VAL A 62 -2.89 16.61 -4.66
CA VAL A 62 -1.78 17.45 -4.19
C VAL A 62 -0.44 17.00 -4.78
N VAL A 63 -0.27 15.72 -5.03
CA VAL A 63 0.98 15.13 -5.54
C VAL A 63 1.52 15.86 -6.78
N PRO A 64 0.73 16.17 -7.82
CA PRO A 64 1.23 16.85 -9.01
C PRO A 64 1.84 18.23 -8.71
N PHE A 65 1.29 18.97 -7.72
CA PHE A 65 1.86 20.27 -7.31
C PHE A 65 3.21 20.12 -6.60
N ILE A 66 3.40 19.02 -5.86
CA ILE A 66 4.69 18.73 -5.21
C ILE A 66 5.73 18.38 -6.26
N GLU A 67 5.37 17.61 -7.28
CA GLU A 67 6.27 17.21 -8.37
C GLU A 67 6.82 18.40 -9.15
N THR A 68 6.06 19.50 -9.30
CA THR A 68 6.53 20.73 -9.98
C THR A 68 7.68 21.43 -9.23
N ARG A 69 7.85 21.16 -7.93
CA ARG A 69 8.92 21.73 -7.11
C ARG A 69 10.23 20.93 -7.15
N GLY A 70 10.23 19.81 -7.85
CA GLY A 70 11.41 18.97 -8.05
C GLY A 70 11.40 17.68 -7.22
N ARG A 71 12.10 16.66 -7.73
CA ARG A 71 12.09 15.29 -7.18
C ARG A 71 12.66 15.22 -5.76
N LYS A 72 13.78 15.90 -5.53
CA LYS A 72 14.41 16.01 -4.21
C LYS A 72 13.48 16.64 -3.19
N PHE A 73 12.78 17.72 -3.56
CA PHE A 73 11.82 18.37 -2.67
C PHE A 73 10.70 17.44 -2.23
N GLY A 74 10.08 16.71 -3.18
CA GLY A 74 9.01 15.75 -2.87
C GLY A 74 9.49 14.63 -1.94
N MET A 75 10.67 14.09 -2.17
CA MET A 75 11.26 13.05 -1.31
C MET A 75 11.54 13.57 0.11
N LEU A 76 12.13 14.76 0.24
CA LEU A 76 12.42 15.37 1.55
C LEU A 76 11.15 15.78 2.30
N LEU A 77 10.15 16.33 1.60
CA LEU A 77 8.86 16.64 2.19
C LEU A 77 8.17 15.36 2.71
N GLY A 78 8.22 14.29 1.91
CA GLY A 78 7.67 12.98 2.29
C GLY A 78 8.34 12.42 3.55
N LEU A 79 9.66 12.40 3.59
CA LEU A 79 10.42 11.94 4.74
C LEU A 79 10.24 12.86 5.96
N GLY A 80 10.16 14.18 5.75
CA GLY A 80 9.90 15.13 6.83
C GLY A 80 8.54 14.92 7.51
N LEU A 81 7.49 14.69 6.72
CA LEU A 81 6.16 14.33 7.25
C LEU A 81 6.20 13.01 8.02
N PHE A 82 6.83 11.98 7.44
CA PHE A 82 6.97 10.69 8.10
C PHE A 82 7.67 10.81 9.47
N VAL A 83 8.81 11.49 9.52
CA VAL A 83 9.55 11.76 10.76
C VAL A 83 8.72 12.58 11.75
N GLY A 84 8.01 13.61 11.26
CA GLY A 84 7.11 14.43 12.08
C GLY A 84 6.02 13.59 12.73
N GLY A 85 5.36 12.70 11.98
CA GLY A 85 4.36 11.77 12.52
C GLY A 85 4.92 10.82 13.57
N ALA A 86 6.11 10.26 13.31
CA ALA A 86 6.80 9.40 14.28
C ALA A 86 7.20 10.16 15.55
N ALA A 87 7.69 11.39 15.41
CA ALA A 87 8.08 12.23 16.54
C ALA A 87 6.89 12.58 17.45
N VAL A 88 5.72 12.88 16.88
CA VAL A 88 4.51 13.19 17.66
C VAL A 88 4.10 12.00 18.53
N VAL A 89 4.17 10.76 18.01
CA VAL A 89 3.94 9.55 18.81
C VAL A 89 5.00 9.35 19.87
N ALA A 90 6.29 9.56 19.54
CA ALA A 90 7.38 9.39 20.49
C ALA A 90 7.29 10.37 21.68
N ILE A 91 6.84 11.61 21.44
CA ILE A 91 6.72 12.64 22.46
C ILE A 91 5.46 12.43 23.33
N SER A 92 4.33 12.07 22.73
CA SER A 92 3.05 11.95 23.44
C SER A 92 2.26 10.75 22.90
N PRO A 93 2.57 9.52 23.37
CA PRO A 93 1.97 8.29 22.86
C PRO A 93 0.50 8.17 23.32
N ASN A 94 -0.43 8.44 22.41
CA ASN A 94 -1.88 8.31 22.64
C ASN A 94 -2.61 8.02 21.33
N PHE A 95 -3.93 7.78 21.40
CA PHE A 95 -4.76 7.45 20.24
C PHE A 95 -4.76 8.54 19.15
N THR A 96 -4.79 9.81 19.56
CA THR A 96 -4.78 10.95 18.61
C THR A 96 -3.45 11.02 17.85
N THR A 97 -2.34 10.88 18.57
CA THR A 97 -1.00 10.91 17.94
C THR A 97 -0.75 9.72 17.03
N LEU A 98 -1.32 8.54 17.36
CA LEU A 98 -1.35 7.41 16.42
C LEU A 98 -2.07 7.79 15.12
N GLY A 99 -3.24 8.41 15.21
CA GLY A 99 -3.99 8.89 14.04
C GLY A 99 -3.18 9.89 13.18
N ILE A 100 -2.52 10.84 13.83
CA ILE A 100 -1.62 11.80 13.15
C ILE A 100 -0.47 11.07 12.45
N ALA A 101 0.17 10.12 13.13
CA ALA A 101 1.28 9.36 12.54
C ALA A 101 0.84 8.51 11.34
N LEU A 102 -0.35 7.92 11.38
CA LEU A 102 -0.90 7.17 10.25
C LEU A 102 -1.16 8.07 9.03
N VAL A 103 -1.71 9.27 9.25
CA VAL A 103 -1.95 10.26 8.18
C VAL A 103 -0.62 10.80 7.64
N PHE A 104 0.31 11.18 8.50
CA PHE A 104 1.62 11.71 8.09
C PHE A 104 2.46 10.63 7.40
N GLY A 105 2.38 9.38 7.84
CA GLY A 105 3.01 8.25 7.16
C GLY A 105 2.46 8.02 5.75
N LEU A 106 1.13 8.11 5.58
CA LEU A 106 0.51 8.05 4.26
C LEU A 106 0.97 9.21 3.35
N LEU A 107 0.88 10.45 3.82
CA LEU A 107 1.30 11.62 3.06
C LEU A 107 2.80 11.56 2.73
N GLY A 108 3.60 11.12 3.69
CA GLY A 108 5.03 10.89 3.51
C GLY A 108 5.30 9.96 2.34
N LYS A 109 4.62 8.82 2.31
CA LYS A 109 4.69 7.86 1.22
C LYS A 109 4.13 8.41 -0.09
N ALA A 110 2.99 9.10 -0.05
CA ALA A 110 2.34 9.67 -1.24
C ALA A 110 3.20 10.70 -1.96
N PHE A 111 4.08 11.41 -1.25
CA PHE A 111 5.01 12.37 -1.86
C PHE A 111 6.36 11.75 -2.20
N PHE A 112 6.84 10.81 -1.39
CA PHE A 112 8.13 10.16 -1.61
C PHE A 112 8.11 9.23 -2.83
N ASP A 113 7.13 8.32 -2.94
CA ASP A 113 7.12 7.26 -3.94
C ASP A 113 7.06 7.79 -5.39
N PRO A 114 6.17 8.74 -5.76
CA PRO A 114 6.16 9.30 -7.12
C PRO A 114 7.43 10.08 -7.43
N SER A 115 7.94 10.85 -6.45
CA SER A 115 9.17 11.61 -6.60
C SER A 115 10.38 10.71 -6.83
N LEU A 116 10.47 9.58 -6.12
CA LEU A 116 11.50 8.56 -6.34
C LEU A 116 11.37 7.92 -7.71
N SER A 117 10.15 7.49 -8.10
CA SER A 117 9.90 6.86 -9.40
C SER A 117 10.28 7.79 -10.54
N SER A 118 9.95 9.06 -10.44
CA SER A 118 10.34 10.08 -11.39
C SER A 118 11.85 10.32 -11.40
N HIS A 119 12.50 10.36 -10.23
CA HIS A 119 13.97 10.46 -10.13
C HIS A 119 14.66 9.28 -10.83
N ILE A 120 14.17 8.06 -10.64
CA ILE A 120 14.70 6.87 -11.32
C ILE A 120 14.50 7.00 -12.85
N ALA A 121 13.32 7.43 -13.28
CA ALA A 121 13.04 7.62 -14.71
C ALA A 121 13.93 8.67 -15.37
N ASP A 122 14.31 9.72 -14.63
CA ASP A 122 15.19 10.78 -15.14
C ASP A 122 16.66 10.34 -15.25
N HIS A 123 17.13 9.36 -14.43
CA HIS A 123 18.53 9.00 -14.29
C HIS A 123 18.89 7.58 -14.76
N VAL A 124 17.90 6.77 -15.12
CA VAL A 124 18.12 5.39 -15.62
C VAL A 124 17.74 5.31 -17.08
N ALA A 125 18.60 4.63 -17.89
CA ALA A 125 18.33 4.39 -19.29
C ALA A 125 16.98 3.67 -19.49
N TYR A 126 16.26 4.03 -20.55
CA TYR A 126 14.88 3.58 -20.79
C TYR A 126 14.72 2.07 -20.70
N GLU A 127 15.66 1.32 -21.27
CA GLU A 127 15.66 -0.15 -21.31
C GLU A 127 15.79 -0.79 -19.91
N LYS A 128 16.34 -0.06 -18.93
CA LYS A 128 16.59 -0.55 -17.56
C LYS A 128 15.62 0.05 -16.53
N ARG A 129 14.78 1.02 -16.92
CA ARG A 129 13.85 1.70 -16.00
C ARG A 129 12.88 0.75 -15.33
N GLY A 130 12.28 -0.16 -16.10
CA GLY A 130 11.34 -1.14 -15.57
C GLY A 130 11.97 -2.00 -14.47
N ALA A 131 13.18 -2.52 -14.70
CA ALA A 131 13.88 -3.30 -13.69
C ALA A 131 14.26 -2.49 -12.45
N ALA A 132 14.71 -1.24 -12.63
CA ALA A 132 15.08 -0.36 -11.52
C ALA A 132 13.84 0.00 -10.66
N LEU A 133 12.70 0.28 -11.27
CA LEU A 133 11.44 0.52 -10.58
C LEU A 133 10.97 -0.74 -9.85
N ALA A 134 11.01 -1.91 -10.50
CA ALA A 134 10.63 -3.18 -9.87
C ALA A 134 11.44 -3.48 -8.62
N VAL A 135 12.76 -3.21 -8.62
CA VAL A 135 13.60 -3.37 -7.43
C VAL A 135 13.10 -2.51 -6.26
N THR A 136 12.67 -1.29 -6.52
CA THR A 136 12.14 -0.42 -5.45
C THR A 136 10.72 -0.81 -5.02
N GLU A 137 9.92 -1.44 -5.89
CA GLU A 137 8.58 -1.93 -5.54
C GLU A 137 8.63 -3.12 -4.57
N PHE A 138 9.66 -3.98 -4.62
CA PHE A 138 9.84 -5.04 -3.62
C PHE A 138 9.82 -4.56 -2.16
N ALA A 139 10.07 -3.26 -1.93
CA ALA A 139 9.95 -2.67 -0.60
C ALA A 139 8.55 -2.81 0.01
N TRP A 140 7.51 -2.93 -0.80
CA TRP A 140 6.15 -3.17 -0.32
C TRP A 140 6.04 -4.53 0.38
N SER A 141 6.38 -5.59 -0.33
CA SER A 141 6.33 -6.97 0.20
C SER A 141 7.39 -7.20 1.29
N LEU A 142 8.60 -6.62 1.14
CA LEU A 142 9.66 -6.69 2.15
C LEU A 142 9.24 -6.06 3.49
N ALA A 143 8.38 -5.07 3.49
CA ALA A 143 7.84 -4.51 4.73
C ALA A 143 7.08 -5.59 5.53
N PHE A 144 6.33 -6.49 4.88
CA PHE A 144 5.67 -7.60 5.56
C PHE A 144 6.60 -8.78 5.85
N VAL A 145 7.56 -9.07 4.97
CA VAL A 145 8.47 -10.20 5.16
C VAL A 145 9.50 -9.94 6.27
N VAL A 146 10.00 -8.71 6.38
CA VAL A 146 11.08 -8.34 7.30
C VAL A 146 10.63 -7.28 8.30
N GLY A 147 10.03 -6.19 7.83
CA GLY A 147 9.70 -5.03 8.65
C GLY A 147 8.70 -5.34 9.75
N VAL A 148 7.57 -5.96 9.41
CA VAL A 148 6.52 -6.30 10.39
C VAL A 148 6.94 -7.38 11.37
N PRO A 149 7.66 -8.45 11.02
CA PRO A 149 8.27 -9.36 12.00
C PRO A 149 9.21 -8.67 13.01
N LEU A 150 10.02 -7.72 12.53
CA LEU A 150 10.86 -6.89 13.42
C LEU A 150 10.01 -6.06 14.38
N VAL A 151 8.93 -5.44 13.90
CA VAL A 151 7.96 -4.74 14.75
C VAL A 151 7.32 -5.68 15.76
N GLY A 152 6.93 -6.88 15.36
CA GLY A 152 6.38 -7.90 16.27
C GLY A 152 7.35 -8.25 17.39
N TRP A 153 8.63 -8.42 17.07
CA TRP A 153 9.67 -8.63 18.08
C TRP A 153 9.81 -7.43 19.04
N ILE A 154 9.80 -6.19 18.52
CA ILE A 154 9.81 -4.98 19.34
C ILE A 154 8.56 -4.92 20.24
N LEU A 155 7.38 -5.16 19.69
CA LEU A 155 6.13 -5.12 20.44
C LEU A 155 6.05 -6.21 21.53
N SER A 156 6.75 -7.32 21.40
CA SER A 156 6.77 -8.37 22.43
C SER A 156 7.55 -7.97 23.68
N GLY A 157 8.50 -7.04 23.57
CA GLY A 157 9.34 -6.61 24.69
C GLY A 157 9.23 -5.15 25.11
N TYR A 158 8.59 -4.31 24.27
CA TYR A 158 8.56 -2.86 24.46
C TYR A 158 7.15 -2.27 24.28
N THR A 159 7.03 -0.96 24.45
CA THR A 159 5.77 -0.23 24.30
C THR A 159 5.33 -0.13 22.83
N TRP A 160 4.04 0.13 22.61
CA TRP A 160 3.49 0.26 21.28
C TRP A 160 4.06 1.45 20.47
N SER A 161 4.60 2.46 21.15
CA SER A 161 5.21 3.64 20.54
C SER A 161 6.67 3.41 20.11
N THR A 162 7.33 2.37 20.64
CA THR A 162 8.75 2.08 20.35
C THR A 162 9.05 1.88 18.85
N PRO A 163 8.22 1.17 18.06
CA PRO A 163 8.42 1.10 16.62
C PRO A 163 8.45 2.49 15.94
N TYR A 164 7.57 3.41 16.36
CA TYR A 164 7.55 4.78 15.81
C TYR A 164 8.85 5.53 16.11
N LEU A 165 9.39 5.39 17.32
CA LEU A 165 10.69 5.98 17.68
C LEU A 165 11.80 5.45 16.76
N ILE A 166 11.88 4.13 16.60
CA ILE A 166 12.92 3.48 15.77
C ILE A 166 12.79 3.91 14.30
N PHE A 167 11.59 3.79 13.73
CA PHE A 167 11.36 4.19 12.34
C PHE A 167 11.48 5.71 12.14
N GLY A 168 11.17 6.53 13.15
CA GLY A 168 11.42 7.96 13.15
C GLY A 168 12.91 8.29 13.02
N VAL A 169 13.76 7.62 13.79
CA VAL A 169 15.22 7.76 13.70
C VAL A 169 15.73 7.29 12.34
N LEU A 170 15.29 6.13 11.86
CA LEU A 170 15.65 5.62 10.54
C LEU A 170 15.17 6.56 9.42
N GLY A 171 13.98 7.12 9.53
CA GLY A 171 13.44 8.11 8.62
C GLY A 171 14.25 9.41 8.60
N LEU A 172 14.74 9.86 9.76
CA LEU A 172 15.62 11.01 9.88
C LEU A 172 16.98 10.77 9.20
N LEU A 173 17.55 9.57 9.39
CA LEU A 173 18.77 9.17 8.68
C LEU A 173 18.53 9.12 7.17
N ALA A 174 17.40 8.59 6.72
CA ALA A 174 16.99 8.61 5.32
C ALA A 174 16.83 10.04 4.77
N PHE A 175 16.25 10.95 5.56
CA PHE A 175 16.11 12.35 5.19
C PHE A 175 17.49 13.00 4.93
N PHE A 176 18.43 12.82 5.83
CA PHE A 176 19.78 13.35 5.63
C PHE A 176 20.51 12.67 4.48
N TYR A 177 20.33 11.36 4.29
CA TYR A 177 20.88 10.66 3.13
C TYR A 177 20.39 11.28 1.82
N VAL A 178 19.09 11.48 1.66
CA VAL A 178 18.50 12.11 0.47
C VAL A 178 18.97 13.56 0.32
N ALA A 179 19.00 14.33 1.42
CA ALA A 179 19.43 15.73 1.41
C ALA A 179 20.87 15.91 0.94
N LEU A 180 21.77 15.01 1.34
CA LEU A 180 23.20 15.09 1.08
C LEU A 180 23.61 14.43 -0.25
N THR A 181 22.90 13.37 -0.69
CA THR A 181 23.30 12.56 -1.86
C THR A 181 22.61 12.94 -3.15
N LEU A 182 21.44 13.59 -3.08
CA LEU A 182 20.73 14.07 -4.27
C LEU A 182 21.05 15.54 -4.51
N THR A 183 21.40 15.85 -5.75
CA THR A 183 21.44 17.23 -6.25
C THR A 183 20.03 17.69 -6.60
N ASP A 184 19.77 18.98 -6.54
CA ASP A 184 18.50 19.53 -7.01
C ASP A 184 18.37 19.23 -8.51
N SER A 185 17.35 18.45 -8.86
CA SER A 185 17.02 18.19 -10.27
C SER A 185 16.50 19.48 -10.90
N GLU A 186 16.81 19.69 -12.16
CA GLU A 186 16.14 20.73 -12.93
C GLU A 186 14.64 20.51 -12.84
N LYS A 187 13.88 21.60 -12.65
CA LYS A 187 12.41 21.55 -12.60
C LYS A 187 11.90 20.91 -13.89
N PRO A 188 10.90 20.03 -13.83
CA PRO A 188 10.35 19.47 -15.04
C PRO A 188 9.93 20.56 -16.01
N THR A 189 10.49 20.55 -17.22
CA THR A 189 10.21 21.55 -18.27
C THR A 189 8.90 21.28 -19.02
N HIS A 190 8.29 20.11 -18.78
CA HIS A 190 7.01 19.77 -19.39
C HIS A 190 5.86 20.25 -18.50
N HIS A 191 5.22 21.33 -18.92
CA HIS A 191 3.84 21.62 -18.61
C HIS A 191 2.99 20.59 -19.35
N GLU A 192 2.77 19.40 -18.76
CA GLU A 192 1.53 18.69 -19.08
C GLU A 192 0.40 19.60 -18.60
N ASP A 193 -0.61 19.75 -19.43
CA ASP A 193 -1.86 20.44 -19.04
C ASP A 193 -2.21 19.95 -17.63
N GLY A 194 -2.26 20.89 -16.67
CA GLY A 194 -2.31 20.53 -15.25
C GLY A 194 -3.46 19.56 -14.98
N LEU A 195 -3.43 18.88 -13.84
CA LEU A 195 -4.40 17.85 -13.41
C LEU A 195 -5.85 18.18 -13.81
N PHE A 196 -6.21 19.45 -13.76
CA PHE A 196 -7.55 19.93 -14.12
C PHE A 196 -7.79 20.10 -15.62
N GLY A 197 -6.76 20.25 -16.46
CA GLY A 197 -6.91 20.41 -17.91
C GLY A 197 -7.54 19.18 -18.58
N ASN A 198 -7.17 17.99 -18.13
CA ASN A 198 -7.65 16.73 -18.66
C ASN A 198 -8.85 16.15 -17.87
N LEU A 199 -9.18 16.69 -16.70
CA LEU A 199 -10.18 16.13 -15.79
C LEU A 199 -11.55 15.97 -16.44
N LYS A 200 -12.00 16.98 -17.20
CA LYS A 200 -13.29 16.94 -17.90
C LYS A 200 -13.33 15.83 -18.97
N GLN A 201 -12.23 15.61 -19.67
CA GLN A 201 -12.13 14.56 -20.69
C GLN A 201 -12.10 13.17 -20.04
N ILE A 202 -11.36 13.02 -18.94
CA ILE A 202 -11.26 11.80 -18.14
C ILE A 202 -12.65 11.40 -17.61
N LEU A 203 -13.36 12.34 -16.97
CA LEU A 203 -14.69 12.09 -16.40
C LEU A 203 -15.78 11.81 -17.46
N LYS A 204 -15.54 12.15 -18.72
CA LYS A 204 -16.43 11.81 -19.83
C LYS A 204 -16.13 10.45 -20.47
N SER A 205 -15.01 9.85 -20.16
CA SER A 205 -14.62 8.55 -20.71
C SER A 205 -15.21 7.40 -19.87
N PRO A 206 -16.20 6.64 -20.40
CA PRO A 206 -16.77 5.52 -19.66
C PRO A 206 -15.72 4.44 -19.35
N VAL A 207 -14.76 4.24 -20.24
CA VAL A 207 -13.67 3.26 -20.05
C VAL A 207 -12.82 3.63 -18.84
N VAL A 208 -12.48 4.91 -18.67
CA VAL A 208 -11.70 5.38 -17.50
C VAL A 208 -12.51 5.23 -16.23
N LEU A 209 -13.79 5.59 -16.25
CA LEU A 209 -14.66 5.46 -15.07
C LEU A 209 -14.83 3.99 -14.66
N ILE A 210 -15.03 3.08 -15.61
CA ILE A 210 -15.06 1.64 -15.35
C ILE A 210 -13.74 1.18 -14.73
N ALA A 211 -12.60 1.60 -15.27
CA ALA A 211 -11.29 1.25 -14.72
C ALA A 211 -11.11 1.73 -13.27
N PHE A 212 -11.59 2.94 -12.93
CA PHE A 212 -11.59 3.43 -11.54
C PHE A 212 -12.53 2.61 -10.65
N MET A 213 -13.71 2.24 -11.13
CA MET A 213 -14.64 1.39 -10.38
C MET A 213 -14.07 -0.01 -10.13
N ILE A 214 -13.37 -0.60 -11.09
CA ILE A 214 -12.64 -1.85 -10.90
C ILE A 214 -11.62 -1.71 -9.77
N GLY A 215 -10.74 -0.70 -9.85
CA GLY A 215 -9.71 -0.44 -8.85
C GLY A 215 -10.28 -0.20 -7.45
N LEU A 216 -11.34 0.61 -7.35
CA LEU A 216 -12.06 0.85 -6.09
C LEU A 216 -12.63 -0.45 -5.52
N SER A 217 -13.32 -1.24 -6.35
CA SER A 217 -14.01 -2.45 -5.92
C SER A 217 -13.02 -3.51 -5.42
N ILE A 218 -12.01 -3.86 -6.19
CA ILE A 218 -11.02 -4.88 -5.77
C ILE A 218 -10.26 -4.44 -4.51
N THR A 219 -9.97 -3.14 -4.38
CA THR A 219 -9.30 -2.62 -3.19
C THR A 219 -10.21 -2.64 -1.97
N ALA A 220 -11.51 -2.34 -2.12
CA ALA A 220 -12.49 -2.48 -1.05
C ALA A 220 -12.60 -3.95 -0.59
N GLY A 221 -12.68 -4.90 -1.53
CA GLY A 221 -12.70 -6.32 -1.25
C GLY A 221 -11.45 -6.82 -0.51
N ASN A 222 -10.28 -6.30 -0.87
CA ASN A 222 -9.05 -6.60 -0.15
C ASN A 222 -9.04 -5.99 1.26
N GLU A 223 -9.48 -4.74 1.40
CA GLU A 223 -9.39 -4.03 2.67
C GLU A 223 -10.31 -4.60 3.75
N VAL A 224 -11.48 -5.16 3.41
CA VAL A 224 -12.33 -5.84 4.42
C VAL A 224 -11.59 -7.03 5.05
N ILE A 225 -10.76 -7.74 4.28
CA ILE A 225 -9.90 -8.81 4.80
C ILE A 225 -8.73 -8.23 5.58
N ASN A 226 -8.08 -7.17 5.07
CA ASN A 226 -6.92 -6.54 5.71
C ASN A 226 -7.20 -6.10 7.15
N VAL A 227 -8.35 -5.48 7.40
CA VAL A 227 -8.68 -4.96 8.75
C VAL A 227 -9.23 -6.03 9.69
N THR A 228 -9.49 -7.26 9.20
CA THR A 228 -10.14 -8.31 9.98
C THR A 228 -9.33 -9.58 10.11
N PHE A 229 -8.34 -9.84 9.24
CA PHE A 229 -7.62 -11.12 9.25
C PHE A 229 -6.89 -11.39 10.57
N ALA A 230 -6.30 -10.36 11.17
CA ALA A 230 -5.59 -10.49 12.45
C ALA A 230 -6.57 -10.79 13.59
N LEU A 231 -7.69 -10.09 13.66
CA LEU A 231 -8.80 -10.37 14.58
C LEU A 231 -9.27 -11.82 14.45
N TRP A 232 -9.50 -12.26 13.21
CA TRP A 232 -9.95 -13.62 12.94
C TRP A 232 -8.92 -14.68 13.36
N LEU A 233 -7.64 -14.46 13.07
CA LEU A 233 -6.57 -15.38 13.50
C LEU A 233 -6.43 -15.43 15.02
N GLU A 234 -6.56 -14.29 15.69
CA GLU A 234 -6.50 -14.19 17.14
C GLU A 234 -7.72 -14.86 17.80
N ASP A 235 -8.92 -14.58 17.31
CA ASP A 235 -10.17 -15.17 17.84
C ASP A 235 -10.22 -16.68 17.63
N SER A 236 -9.85 -17.16 16.43
CA SER A 236 -9.97 -18.57 16.05
C SER A 236 -8.85 -19.44 16.63
N PHE A 237 -7.62 -18.93 16.70
CA PHE A 237 -6.43 -19.71 17.03
C PHE A 237 -5.64 -19.17 18.23
N LYS A 238 -6.09 -18.06 18.83
CA LYS A 238 -5.42 -17.40 19.98
C LYS A 238 -3.97 -17.04 19.65
N LEU A 239 -3.72 -16.61 18.42
CA LEU A 239 -2.37 -16.27 17.99
C LEU A 239 -1.85 -15.04 18.72
N GLN A 240 -0.62 -15.14 19.19
CA GLN A 240 0.09 -14.06 19.84
C GLN A 240 0.91 -13.23 18.83
N ILE A 241 1.51 -12.14 19.30
CA ILE A 241 2.27 -11.16 18.48
C ILE A 241 3.24 -11.83 17.51
N ALA A 242 4.04 -12.78 17.97
CA ALA A 242 5.04 -13.45 17.12
C ALA A 242 4.39 -14.26 15.98
N ALA A 243 3.26 -14.92 16.24
CA ALA A 243 2.56 -15.69 15.24
C ALA A 243 1.83 -14.79 14.23
N LEU A 244 1.26 -13.66 14.67
CA LEU A 244 0.69 -12.63 13.78
C LEU A 244 1.76 -11.99 12.89
N ALA A 245 2.94 -11.73 13.45
CA ALA A 245 4.11 -11.26 12.70
C ALA A 245 4.53 -12.29 11.63
N GLY A 246 4.56 -13.58 11.99
CA GLY A 246 4.82 -14.69 11.07
C GLY A 246 3.78 -14.81 9.96
N ALA A 247 2.49 -14.67 10.30
CA ALA A 247 1.41 -14.64 9.31
C ALA A 247 1.59 -13.49 8.31
N SER A 248 2.01 -12.31 8.77
CA SER A 248 2.32 -11.17 7.90
C SER A 248 3.48 -11.45 6.96
N ALA A 249 4.54 -12.11 7.45
CA ALA A 249 5.66 -12.51 6.59
C ALA A 249 5.19 -13.48 5.49
N PHE A 250 4.28 -14.40 5.82
CA PHE A 250 3.70 -15.33 4.87
C PHE A 250 2.83 -14.63 3.81
N ILE A 251 2.06 -13.62 4.22
CA ILE A 251 1.34 -12.73 3.29
C ILE A 251 2.33 -11.97 2.39
N GLY A 252 3.39 -11.38 2.94
CA GLY A 252 4.40 -10.69 2.16
C GLY A 252 5.08 -11.57 1.11
N LEU A 253 5.35 -12.84 1.44
CA LEU A 253 5.85 -13.83 0.47
C LEU A 253 4.83 -14.11 -0.64
N SER A 254 3.53 -14.15 -0.33
CA SER A 254 2.48 -14.34 -1.33
C SER A 254 2.39 -13.15 -2.29
N GLU A 255 2.55 -11.94 -1.79
CA GLU A 255 2.58 -10.72 -2.61
C GLU A 255 3.76 -10.73 -3.58
N LEU A 256 4.97 -11.06 -3.10
CA LEU A 256 6.15 -11.26 -3.96
C LEU A 256 5.89 -12.31 -5.05
N GLY A 257 5.20 -13.40 -4.70
CA GLY A 257 4.77 -14.42 -5.65
C GLY A 257 3.82 -13.86 -6.70
N GLY A 258 2.83 -13.06 -6.29
CA GLY A 258 1.87 -12.41 -7.18
C GLY A 258 2.54 -11.47 -8.20
N GLU A 259 3.44 -10.61 -7.73
CA GLU A 259 4.27 -9.75 -8.59
C GLU A 259 5.09 -10.58 -9.60
N GLY A 260 5.70 -11.67 -9.13
CA GLY A 260 6.46 -12.60 -9.99
C GLY A 260 5.58 -13.26 -11.05
N PHE A 261 4.35 -13.68 -10.71
CA PHE A 261 3.42 -14.25 -11.68
C PHE A 261 2.99 -13.24 -12.74
N VAL A 262 2.78 -11.97 -12.39
CA VAL A 262 2.50 -10.93 -13.39
C VAL A 262 3.64 -10.82 -14.40
N ALA A 263 4.88 -10.75 -13.92
CA ALA A 263 6.05 -10.65 -14.79
C ALA A 263 6.19 -11.83 -15.75
N LEU A 264 5.73 -13.01 -15.37
CA LEU A 264 5.84 -14.23 -16.20
C LEU A 264 4.66 -14.44 -17.14
N PHE A 265 3.44 -14.07 -16.75
CA PHE A 265 2.22 -14.50 -17.42
C PHE A 265 1.38 -13.38 -18.03
N ALA A 266 1.41 -12.15 -17.47
CA ALA A 266 0.51 -11.08 -17.91
C ALA A 266 0.67 -10.71 -19.39
N ASP A 267 1.90 -10.67 -19.89
CA ASP A 267 2.16 -10.36 -21.30
C ASP A 267 1.75 -11.50 -22.25
N ARG A 268 1.82 -12.76 -21.79
CA ARG A 268 1.46 -13.93 -22.61
C ARG A 268 -0.06 -14.09 -22.75
N VAL A 269 -0.81 -13.80 -21.69
CA VAL A 269 -2.27 -13.97 -21.63
C VAL A 269 -2.99 -12.73 -22.15
N GLY A 270 -2.33 -11.57 -22.09
CA GLY A 270 -2.89 -10.26 -22.34
C GLY A 270 -3.43 -9.63 -21.07
N LYS A 271 -3.11 -8.35 -20.85
CA LYS A 271 -3.33 -7.61 -19.58
C LYS A 271 -4.79 -7.63 -19.10
N VAL A 272 -5.75 -7.43 -20.01
CA VAL A 272 -7.20 -7.43 -19.67
C VAL A 272 -7.64 -8.82 -19.18
N ARG A 273 -7.22 -9.88 -19.89
CA ARG A 273 -7.55 -11.25 -19.51
C ARG A 273 -6.86 -11.64 -18.18
N ALA A 274 -5.61 -11.22 -18.00
CA ALA A 274 -4.88 -11.45 -16.75
C ALA A 274 -5.61 -10.81 -15.56
N ALA A 275 -6.06 -9.56 -15.68
CA ALA A 275 -6.84 -8.89 -14.66
C ALA A 275 -8.15 -9.64 -14.36
N GLY A 276 -8.91 -10.05 -15.38
CA GLY A 276 -10.15 -10.81 -15.18
C GLY A 276 -9.92 -12.17 -14.52
N ILE A 277 -8.91 -12.92 -14.96
CA ILE A 277 -8.52 -14.19 -14.32
C ILE A 277 -8.12 -13.96 -12.86
N GLY A 278 -7.35 -12.90 -12.60
CA GLY A 278 -6.94 -12.52 -11.25
C GLY A 278 -8.14 -12.26 -10.32
N ILE A 279 -9.13 -11.48 -10.78
CA ILE A 279 -10.36 -11.20 -10.01
C ILE A 279 -11.12 -12.50 -9.71
N LEU A 280 -11.30 -13.36 -10.71
CA LEU A 280 -11.99 -14.65 -10.51
C LEU A 280 -11.22 -15.57 -9.56
N ALA A 281 -9.91 -15.63 -9.69
CA ALA A 281 -9.06 -16.40 -8.79
C ALA A 281 -9.12 -15.86 -7.35
N ASN A 282 -9.17 -14.52 -7.19
CA ASN A 282 -9.33 -13.88 -5.88
C ASN A 282 -10.72 -14.15 -5.26
N CYS A 283 -11.79 -14.16 -6.07
CA CYS A 283 -13.12 -14.63 -5.62
C CYS A 283 -13.06 -16.07 -5.12
N ALA A 284 -12.44 -16.97 -5.89
CA ALA A 284 -12.29 -18.39 -5.50
C ALA A 284 -11.49 -18.52 -4.20
N ALA A 285 -10.38 -17.77 -4.06
CA ALA A 285 -9.57 -17.75 -2.84
C ALA A 285 -10.35 -17.21 -1.63
N ALA A 286 -11.16 -16.16 -1.81
CA ALA A 286 -12.01 -15.61 -0.76
C ALA A 286 -13.09 -16.60 -0.31
N ILE A 287 -13.71 -17.34 -1.22
CA ILE A 287 -14.68 -18.40 -0.89
C ILE A 287 -13.99 -19.56 -0.17
N LEU A 288 -12.81 -19.96 -0.63
CA LEU A 288 -12.05 -21.06 -0.07
C LEU A 288 -11.53 -20.75 1.34
N LEU A 289 -11.18 -19.49 1.61
CA LEU A 289 -10.53 -19.05 2.84
C LEU A 289 -11.29 -19.49 4.12
N PRO A 290 -12.59 -19.27 4.32
CA PRO A 290 -13.29 -19.75 5.52
C PRO A 290 -13.49 -21.27 5.53
N LEU A 291 -13.48 -21.93 4.38
CA LEU A 291 -13.67 -23.38 4.27
C LEU A 291 -12.45 -24.16 4.76
N ILE A 292 -11.25 -23.75 4.32
CA ILE A 292 -9.98 -24.37 4.74
C ILE A 292 -9.42 -23.74 6.01
N GLY A 293 -9.83 -22.54 6.36
CA GLY A 293 -9.36 -21.75 7.51
C GLY A 293 -9.85 -22.26 8.87
N ARG A 294 -10.28 -23.52 8.96
CA ARG A 294 -10.66 -24.19 10.22
C ARG A 294 -9.45 -24.62 11.06
N THR A 295 -8.29 -24.67 10.45
CA THR A 295 -7.00 -24.93 11.09
C THR A 295 -6.06 -23.76 10.85
N GLN A 296 -5.09 -23.59 11.73
CA GLN A 296 -4.09 -22.51 11.59
C GLN A 296 -3.35 -22.59 10.24
N LEU A 297 -2.93 -23.78 9.83
CA LEU A 297 -2.25 -23.97 8.53
C LEU A 297 -3.19 -23.66 7.36
N GLY A 298 -4.45 -24.11 7.45
CA GLY A 298 -5.47 -23.82 6.43
C GLY A 298 -5.77 -22.32 6.33
N ALA A 299 -5.83 -21.61 7.46
CA ALA A 299 -6.01 -20.17 7.51
C ALA A 299 -4.85 -19.42 6.84
N LEU A 300 -3.60 -19.78 7.15
CA LEU A 300 -2.41 -19.21 6.52
C LEU A 300 -2.36 -19.52 5.02
N THR A 301 -2.69 -20.74 4.62
CA THR A 301 -2.77 -21.12 3.20
C THR A 301 -3.85 -20.34 2.47
N GLY A 302 -5.03 -20.19 3.07
CA GLY A 302 -6.13 -19.42 2.48
C GLY A 302 -5.77 -17.93 2.33
N LEU A 303 -5.14 -17.31 3.34
CA LEU A 303 -4.61 -15.96 3.25
C LEU A 303 -3.54 -15.84 2.16
N PHE A 304 -2.63 -16.81 2.07
CA PHE A 304 -1.62 -16.85 1.00
C PHE A 304 -2.29 -16.83 -0.38
N LEU A 305 -3.27 -17.69 -0.62
CA LEU A 305 -4.00 -17.75 -1.89
C LEU A 305 -4.77 -16.45 -2.17
N PHE A 306 -5.37 -15.85 -1.14
CA PHE A 306 -6.10 -14.60 -1.28
C PHE A 306 -5.17 -13.44 -1.67
N TYR A 307 -4.05 -13.28 -0.98
CA TYR A 307 -3.13 -12.17 -1.24
C TYR A 307 -2.32 -12.34 -2.53
N ILE A 308 -1.90 -13.55 -2.90
CA ILE A 308 -1.20 -13.77 -4.17
C ILE A 308 -2.10 -13.46 -5.37
N THR A 309 -3.38 -13.84 -5.31
CA THR A 309 -4.34 -13.55 -6.38
C THR A 309 -4.75 -12.09 -6.40
N PHE A 310 -4.85 -11.43 -5.26
CA PHE A 310 -5.06 -9.98 -5.17
C PHE A 310 -3.88 -9.22 -5.78
N GLU A 311 -2.66 -9.54 -5.39
CA GLU A 311 -1.47 -8.86 -5.88
C GLU A 311 -1.30 -9.06 -7.39
N PHE A 312 -1.50 -10.29 -7.87
CA PHE A 312 -1.54 -10.56 -9.31
C PHE A 312 -2.57 -9.68 -10.03
N THR A 313 -3.74 -9.48 -9.46
CA THR A 313 -4.82 -8.68 -10.03
C THR A 313 -4.44 -7.21 -10.08
N ILE A 314 -4.05 -6.63 -8.95
CA ILE A 314 -3.80 -5.19 -8.85
C ILE A 314 -2.61 -4.77 -9.71
N VAL A 315 -1.53 -5.56 -9.74
CA VAL A 315 -0.35 -5.28 -10.56
C VAL A 315 -0.66 -5.44 -12.06
N SER A 316 -1.56 -6.35 -12.45
CA SER A 316 -2.01 -6.48 -13.84
C SER A 316 -2.85 -5.29 -14.33
N ILE A 317 -3.55 -4.58 -13.43
CA ILE A 317 -4.42 -3.45 -13.79
C ILE A 317 -3.62 -2.15 -13.98
N ILE A 318 -2.51 -1.96 -13.28
CA ILE A 318 -1.72 -0.71 -13.35
C ILE A 318 -1.31 -0.35 -14.80
N PRO A 319 -0.75 -1.26 -15.61
CA PRO A 319 -0.43 -0.96 -17.00
C PRO A 319 -1.66 -0.63 -17.84
N LEU A 320 -2.81 -1.30 -17.60
CA LEU A 320 -4.06 -1.00 -18.31
C LEU A 320 -4.48 0.45 -18.04
N MET A 321 -4.47 0.89 -16.77
CA MET A 321 -4.77 2.26 -16.41
C MET A 321 -3.89 3.26 -17.16
N SER A 322 -2.59 2.97 -17.27
CA SER A 322 -1.63 3.84 -17.94
C SER A 322 -1.81 3.92 -19.46
N GLU A 323 -2.48 2.95 -20.08
CA GLU A 323 -2.69 2.84 -21.53
C GLU A 323 -4.04 3.36 -22.01
N VAL A 324 -5.04 3.48 -21.11
CA VAL A 324 -6.41 3.90 -21.46
C VAL A 324 -6.45 5.30 -22.09
N MET A 325 -5.62 6.23 -21.63
CA MET A 325 -5.50 7.57 -22.19
C MET A 325 -4.04 8.06 -22.06
N PRO A 326 -3.19 7.74 -23.05
CA PRO A 326 -1.75 8.04 -22.98
C PRO A 326 -1.44 9.54 -22.81
N SER A 327 -2.31 10.43 -23.33
CA SER A 327 -2.17 11.90 -23.20
C SER A 327 -2.41 12.43 -21.79
N ALA A 328 -3.04 11.65 -20.91
CA ALA A 328 -3.36 12.02 -19.53
C ALA A 328 -2.89 10.97 -18.50
N ARG A 329 -1.85 10.21 -18.83
CA ARG A 329 -1.37 9.05 -18.05
C ARG A 329 -1.15 9.38 -16.56
N ALA A 330 -0.44 10.45 -16.26
CA ALA A 330 -0.13 10.84 -14.87
C ALA A 330 -1.41 11.18 -14.08
N THR A 331 -2.33 11.91 -14.70
CA THR A 331 -3.62 12.25 -14.11
C THR A 331 -4.47 11.00 -13.84
N ILE A 332 -4.52 10.06 -14.79
CA ILE A 332 -5.26 8.81 -14.63
C ILE A 332 -4.67 7.96 -13.49
N LEU A 333 -3.36 7.82 -13.41
CA LEU A 333 -2.72 7.07 -12.32
C LEU A 333 -2.95 7.72 -10.95
N SER A 334 -2.92 9.04 -10.86
CA SER A 334 -3.27 9.77 -9.62
C SER A 334 -4.72 9.54 -9.21
N LEU A 335 -5.66 9.65 -10.16
CA LEU A 335 -7.09 9.42 -9.89
C LEU A 335 -7.40 7.94 -9.59
N ALA A 336 -6.68 7.01 -10.22
CA ALA A 336 -6.74 5.59 -9.86
C ALA A 336 -6.31 5.37 -8.41
N GLY A 337 -5.22 6.02 -7.97
CA GLY A 337 -4.79 6.02 -6.57
C GLY A 337 -5.86 6.57 -5.61
N ALA A 338 -6.57 7.64 -6.02
CA ALA A 338 -7.72 8.15 -5.26
C ALA A 338 -8.87 7.13 -5.19
N ALA A 339 -9.20 6.47 -6.31
CA ALA A 339 -10.23 5.43 -6.34
C ALA A 339 -9.87 4.24 -5.44
N HIS A 340 -8.61 3.77 -5.47
CA HIS A 340 -8.11 2.74 -4.55
C HIS A 340 -8.24 3.19 -3.08
N SER A 341 -7.93 4.44 -2.78
CA SER A 341 -8.07 4.98 -1.42
C SER A 341 -9.52 5.03 -0.96
N VAL A 342 -10.46 5.39 -1.83
CA VAL A 342 -11.91 5.31 -1.55
C VAL A 342 -12.32 3.86 -1.27
N GLY A 343 -11.85 2.90 -2.06
CA GLY A 343 -12.06 1.47 -1.81
C GLY A 343 -11.58 1.05 -0.41
N ARG A 344 -10.39 1.52 0.00
CA ARG A 344 -9.89 1.27 1.36
C ARG A 344 -10.75 1.89 2.45
N VAL A 345 -11.28 3.09 2.24
CA VAL A 345 -12.25 3.70 3.18
C VAL A 345 -13.46 2.78 3.37
N LEU A 346 -14.06 2.34 2.25
CA LEU A 346 -15.22 1.45 2.30
C LEU A 346 -14.91 0.14 3.01
N GLY A 347 -13.81 -0.52 2.65
CA GLY A 347 -13.39 -1.77 3.25
C GLY A 347 -13.08 -1.65 4.74
N ALA A 348 -12.38 -0.59 5.15
CA ALA A 348 -12.01 -0.36 6.55
C ALA A 348 -13.21 -0.06 7.44
N LEU A 349 -14.25 0.62 6.91
CA LEU A 349 -15.48 0.88 7.66
C LEU A 349 -16.41 -0.34 7.71
N LEU A 350 -16.52 -1.09 6.61
CA LEU A 350 -17.40 -2.25 6.53
C LEU A 350 -16.82 -3.49 7.21
N GLY A 351 -15.50 -3.67 7.15
CA GLY A 351 -14.82 -4.87 7.65
C GLY A 351 -15.21 -5.24 9.09
N PRO A 352 -15.03 -4.35 10.08
CA PRO A 352 -15.37 -4.64 11.47
C PRO A 352 -16.86 -4.94 11.69
N ALA A 353 -17.76 -4.18 11.03
CA ALA A 353 -19.20 -4.35 11.15
C ALA A 353 -19.63 -5.72 10.59
N VAL A 354 -19.07 -6.14 9.48
CA VAL A 354 -19.36 -7.46 8.88
C VAL A 354 -18.69 -8.57 9.66
N TYR A 355 -17.49 -8.35 10.21
CA TYR A 355 -16.79 -9.32 11.04
C TYR A 355 -17.58 -9.67 12.32
N ALA A 356 -18.31 -8.71 12.88
CA ALA A 356 -19.20 -8.97 14.03
C ALA A 356 -20.28 -10.03 13.75
N VAL A 357 -20.67 -10.22 12.49
CA VAL A 357 -21.58 -11.30 12.04
C VAL A 357 -20.84 -12.61 11.82
N GLY A 358 -19.58 -12.55 11.37
CA GLY A 358 -18.71 -13.70 11.18
C GLY A 358 -17.76 -13.55 9.99
N PHE A 359 -16.61 -14.20 10.06
CA PHE A 359 -15.56 -14.08 9.03
C PHE A 359 -15.99 -14.55 7.64
N SER A 360 -16.89 -15.53 7.54
CA SER A 360 -17.46 -15.97 6.26
C SER A 360 -18.26 -14.87 5.56
N PHE A 361 -18.87 -13.94 6.31
CA PHE A 361 -19.53 -12.78 5.73
C PHE A 361 -18.52 -11.76 5.23
N VAL A 362 -17.40 -11.60 5.92
CA VAL A 362 -16.28 -10.73 5.45
C VAL A 362 -15.78 -11.20 4.09
N THR A 363 -15.50 -12.49 3.94
CA THR A 363 -15.07 -13.06 2.66
C THR A 363 -16.16 -12.98 1.59
N GLY A 364 -17.43 -13.12 1.97
CA GLY A 364 -18.58 -12.90 1.08
C GLY A 364 -18.65 -11.47 0.55
N VAL A 365 -18.44 -10.48 1.41
CA VAL A 365 -18.37 -9.05 0.99
C VAL A 365 -17.18 -8.81 0.06
N ALA A 366 -16.02 -9.43 0.32
CA ALA A 366 -14.88 -9.36 -0.59
C ALA A 366 -15.21 -9.92 -1.98
N VAL A 367 -15.94 -11.05 -2.06
CA VAL A 367 -16.42 -11.62 -3.33
C VAL A 367 -17.37 -10.66 -4.04
N ILE A 368 -18.33 -10.06 -3.32
CA ILE A 368 -19.28 -9.09 -3.91
C ILE A 368 -18.52 -7.92 -4.53
N PHE A 369 -17.57 -7.32 -3.81
CA PHE A 369 -16.75 -6.24 -4.34
C PHE A 369 -15.95 -6.68 -5.58
N ASN A 370 -15.34 -7.84 -5.57
CA ASN A 370 -14.61 -8.38 -6.73
C ASN A 370 -15.52 -8.57 -7.94
N LEU A 371 -16.73 -9.11 -7.74
CA LEU A 371 -17.72 -9.27 -8.81
C LEU A 371 -18.22 -7.94 -9.36
N LEU A 372 -18.39 -6.92 -8.51
CA LEU A 372 -18.70 -5.55 -8.96
C LEU A 372 -17.56 -4.96 -9.81
N GLY A 373 -16.32 -5.33 -9.54
CA GLY A 373 -15.18 -4.96 -10.37
C GLY A 373 -15.10 -5.72 -11.69
N LEU A 374 -15.75 -6.88 -11.79
CA LEU A 374 -15.76 -7.71 -13.00
C LEU A 374 -16.93 -7.37 -13.95
N ALA A 375 -18.04 -6.84 -13.40
CA ALA A 375 -19.26 -6.48 -14.13
C ALA A 375 -19.12 -5.17 -14.91
#